data_0b171114bcecc70a45a3d5982f8e72d7
#
_entry.id   0b171114bcecc70a45a3d5982f8e72d7
#
_cell.length_a   1.000
_cell.length_b   1.000
_cell.length_c   1.000
_cell.angle_alpha   90.00
_cell.angle_beta   90.00
_cell.angle_gamma   90.00
#
_symmetry.space_group_name_H-M   'P 1'
#
loop_
_entity.id
_entity.type
_entity.pdbx_description
1 polymer ?
#
loop_
_entity_poly.entity_id
_entity_poly.type
_entity_poly.pdbx_seq_one_letter_code
_entity_poly.pdbx_strand_id
1 'polypeptide(L)'
;MGSDDLFKKKKARKLRDISRKKRTRDLYKRVLIVCEGQKTEPLYFDSLRKEYRLQATDIRITNAKGSDPMNLVKHAIEVYKDSQKEGNDFDFVYCVFDKDDHANYKQAINEILKINNMEVFHAITSVPCFEFWLLLHFCCTAKPFRSVKGKSAGEQVVCELQKYISRYKKGDKNTFELTKSNLNQAIKHAKYVNEESKKVGTDNPSTRVVNLVEKLISFSPLKKESST
;
A
#
# COMPACT_ATOMS: atom_id res chain seq x y z
N MET A 1 39.09 23.92 34.86
CA MET A 1 38.46 23.23 33.73
C MET A 1 37.14 23.91 33.46
N GLY A 2 37.05 24.67 32.39
CA GLY A 2 36.01 25.64 32.22
C GLY A 2 34.71 25.07 31.64
N SER A 3 33.61 25.76 31.87
CA SER A 3 32.23 25.46 31.37
C SER A 3 32.17 25.32 29.84
N ASP A 4 33.08 25.97 29.11
CA ASP A 4 33.23 25.90 27.65
C ASP A 4 33.58 24.51 27.12
N ASP A 5 34.38 23.74 27.87
CA ASP A 5 34.75 22.37 27.46
C ASP A 5 33.60 21.38 27.60
N LEU A 6 32.74 21.58 28.60
CA LEU A 6 31.52 20.79 28.78
C LEU A 6 30.47 21.11 27.69
N PHE A 7 30.41 22.38 27.29
CA PHE A 7 29.50 22.82 26.23
C PHE A 7 29.91 22.27 24.84
N LYS A 8 31.22 22.30 24.54
CA LYS A 8 31.83 21.74 23.33
C LYS A 8 31.61 20.21 23.27
N LYS A 9 31.81 19.49 24.39
CA LYS A 9 31.56 18.04 24.50
C LYS A 9 30.11 17.70 24.30
N LYS A 10 29.13 18.45 24.88
CA LYS A 10 27.70 18.26 24.67
C LYS A 10 27.32 18.51 23.22
N LYS A 11 27.84 19.55 22.57
CA LYS A 11 27.59 19.87 21.16
C LYS A 11 28.14 18.78 20.22
N ALA A 12 29.36 18.30 20.48
CA ALA A 12 29.96 17.20 19.71
C ALA A 12 29.21 15.86 19.86
N ARG A 13 28.74 15.57 21.09
CA ARG A 13 27.89 14.37 21.34
C ARG A 13 26.57 14.46 20.61
N LYS A 14 25.89 15.62 20.65
CA LYS A 14 24.65 15.88 19.92
C LYS A 14 24.82 15.75 18.39
N LEU A 15 25.93 16.26 17.84
CA LEU A 15 26.25 16.14 16.42
C LEU A 15 26.54 14.68 16.01
N ARG A 16 27.26 13.92 16.87
CA ARG A 16 27.48 12.46 16.64
C ARG A 16 26.18 11.66 16.70
N ASP A 17 25.29 11.99 17.62
CA ASP A 17 23.98 11.32 17.73
C ASP A 17 23.09 11.65 16.54
N ILE A 18 23.12 12.89 16.04
CA ILE A 18 22.40 13.29 14.82
C ILE A 18 22.98 12.56 13.60
N SER A 19 24.30 12.50 13.44
CA SER A 19 24.95 11.82 12.32
C SER A 19 24.72 10.30 12.35
N ARG A 20 24.68 9.70 13.55
CA ARG A 20 24.39 8.28 13.74
C ARG A 20 22.92 7.97 13.42
N LYS A 21 21.98 8.81 13.88
CA LYS A 21 20.56 8.72 13.52
C LYS A 21 20.38 8.88 12.01
N LYS A 22 21.07 9.81 11.36
CA LYS A 22 21.02 10.01 9.92
C LYS A 22 21.53 8.79 9.15
N ARG A 23 22.69 8.20 9.55
CA ARG A 23 23.21 6.96 8.94
C ARG A 23 22.27 5.77 9.11
N THR A 24 21.64 5.61 10.28
CA THR A 24 20.67 4.54 10.51
C THR A 24 19.41 4.77 9.68
N ARG A 25 19.00 6.02 9.49
CA ARG A 25 17.84 6.40 8.68
C ARG A 25 18.06 6.10 7.18
N ASP A 26 19.27 6.28 6.66
CA ASP A 26 19.60 5.96 5.26
C ASP A 26 19.61 4.45 4.97
N LEU A 27 19.69 3.62 6.01
CA LEU A 27 19.70 2.15 5.89
C LEU A 27 18.30 1.52 5.87
N TYR A 28 17.28 2.21 6.43
CA TYR A 28 15.93 1.64 6.62
C TYR A 28 14.88 2.58 6.05
N LYS A 29 14.11 2.07 5.09
CA LYS A 29 12.94 2.80 4.57
C LYS A 29 11.79 2.71 5.55
N ARG A 30 11.09 3.83 5.75
CA ARG A 30 9.88 3.91 6.57
C ARG A 30 8.67 4.05 5.67
N VAL A 31 7.74 3.13 5.79
CA VAL A 31 6.56 3.04 4.93
C VAL A 31 5.29 3.07 5.77
N LEU A 32 4.39 3.98 5.46
CA LEU A 32 3.04 4.01 6.00
C LEU A 32 2.07 3.47 4.95
N ILE A 33 1.26 2.49 5.32
CA ILE A 33 0.16 1.96 4.51
C ILE A 33 -1.13 2.22 5.27
N VAL A 34 -2.00 3.04 4.73
CA VAL A 34 -3.32 3.35 5.28
C VAL A 34 -4.36 2.66 4.41
N CYS A 35 -5.11 1.73 4.97
CA CYS A 35 -6.12 0.95 4.27
C CYS A 35 -7.52 1.45 4.61
N GLU A 36 -8.42 1.40 3.63
CA GLU A 36 -9.84 1.63 3.82
C GLU A 36 -10.48 0.46 4.56
N GLY A 37 -10.25 -0.74 4.06
CA GLY A 37 -10.73 -1.98 4.67
C GLY A 37 -10.04 -2.27 6.01
N GLN A 38 -10.82 -2.80 6.96
CA GLN A 38 -10.30 -3.09 8.30
C GLN A 38 -9.59 -4.43 8.41
N LYS A 39 -9.76 -5.33 7.43
CA LYS A 39 -9.27 -6.71 7.53
C LYS A 39 -8.52 -7.17 6.29
N THR A 40 -9.14 -7.20 5.11
CA THR A 40 -8.59 -7.86 3.93
C THR A 40 -7.24 -7.29 3.52
N GLU A 41 -7.16 -5.99 3.28
CA GLU A 41 -5.96 -5.30 2.84
C GLU A 41 -4.85 -5.31 3.90
N PRO A 42 -5.13 -4.93 5.20
CA PRO A 42 -4.11 -4.97 6.23
C PRO A 42 -3.53 -6.36 6.46
N LEU A 43 -4.37 -7.40 6.48
CA LEU A 43 -3.93 -8.78 6.65
C LEU A 43 -3.09 -9.27 5.46
N TYR A 44 -3.47 -8.88 4.24
CA TYR A 44 -2.71 -9.20 3.03
C TYR A 44 -1.31 -8.58 3.08
N PHE A 45 -1.20 -7.27 3.33
CA PHE A 45 0.09 -6.59 3.38
C PHE A 45 0.94 -7.01 4.56
N ASP A 46 0.35 -7.33 5.73
CA ASP A 46 1.10 -7.85 6.87
C ASP A 46 1.68 -9.25 6.58
N SER A 47 0.92 -10.10 5.90
CA SER A 47 1.40 -11.43 5.46
C SER A 47 2.50 -11.30 4.40
N LEU A 48 2.34 -10.41 3.42
CA LEU A 48 3.36 -10.11 2.42
C LEU A 48 4.65 -9.59 3.08
N ARG A 49 4.54 -8.67 4.05
CA ARG A 49 5.67 -8.15 4.81
C ARG A 49 6.46 -9.27 5.50
N LYS A 50 5.78 -10.23 6.10
CA LYS A 50 6.38 -11.39 6.77
C LYS A 50 7.06 -12.32 5.76
N GLU A 51 6.39 -12.68 4.67
CA GLU A 51 6.91 -13.59 3.62
C GLU A 51 8.21 -13.05 3.02
N TYR A 52 8.23 -11.76 2.68
CA TYR A 52 9.39 -11.13 2.06
C TYR A 52 10.44 -10.62 3.04
N ARG A 53 10.32 -10.94 4.34
CA ARG A 53 11.26 -10.57 5.42
C ARG A 53 11.58 -9.07 5.45
N LEU A 54 10.54 -8.24 5.32
CA LEU A 54 10.67 -6.78 5.29
C LEU A 54 10.92 -6.16 6.68
N GLN A 55 11.57 -6.87 7.60
CA GLN A 55 11.86 -6.36 8.96
C GLN A 55 12.86 -5.19 8.96
N ALA A 56 13.72 -5.12 7.92
CA ALA A 56 14.62 -3.99 7.74
C ALA A 56 13.90 -2.72 7.24
N THR A 57 12.60 -2.81 6.93
CA THR A 57 11.75 -1.69 6.53
C THR A 57 10.72 -1.46 7.64
N ASP A 58 10.66 -0.25 8.19
CA ASP A 58 9.65 0.11 9.20
C ASP A 58 8.31 0.32 8.49
N ILE A 59 7.51 -0.74 8.39
CA ILE A 59 6.19 -0.72 7.73
C ILE A 59 5.10 -0.62 8.80
N ARG A 60 4.45 0.52 8.86
CA ARG A 60 3.26 0.75 9.67
C ARG A 60 2.01 0.59 8.81
N ILE A 61 1.15 -0.36 9.17
CA ILE A 61 -0.14 -0.60 8.51
C ILE A 61 -1.22 -0.12 9.49
N THR A 62 -2.11 0.74 9.04
CA THR A 62 -3.21 1.29 9.84
C THR A 62 -4.46 1.42 8.98
N ASN A 63 -5.60 1.63 9.64
CA ASN A 63 -6.89 1.84 8.98
C ASN A 63 -7.43 3.21 9.35
N ALA A 64 -8.12 3.85 8.42
CA ALA A 64 -8.92 5.02 8.73
C ALA A 64 -10.19 4.62 9.49
N LYS A 65 -10.75 5.57 10.23
CA LYS A 65 -12.08 5.40 10.81
C LYS A 65 -13.12 5.67 9.72
N GLY A 66 -13.98 4.69 9.46
CA GLY A 66 -15.00 4.77 8.41
C GLY A 66 -14.48 4.33 7.04
N SER A 67 -15.40 4.14 6.08
CA SER A 67 -15.13 3.64 4.72
C SER A 67 -15.10 4.76 3.68
N ASP A 68 -14.76 5.99 4.06
CA ASP A 68 -14.71 7.13 3.14
C ASP A 68 -13.26 7.40 2.71
N PRO A 69 -12.93 7.38 1.39
CA PRO A 69 -11.60 7.66 0.87
C PRO A 69 -11.00 9.00 1.33
N MET A 70 -11.83 10.05 1.52
CA MET A 70 -11.35 11.33 2.02
C MET A 70 -10.92 11.28 3.49
N ASN A 71 -11.64 10.52 4.32
CA ASN A 71 -11.25 10.32 5.73
C ASN A 71 -9.93 9.53 5.81
N LEU A 72 -9.73 8.56 4.91
CA LEU A 72 -8.48 7.83 4.79
C LEU A 72 -7.31 8.76 4.46
N VAL A 73 -7.46 9.63 3.46
CA VAL A 73 -6.41 10.59 3.07
C VAL A 73 -6.09 11.56 4.20
N LYS A 74 -7.12 12.12 4.86
CA LYS A 74 -6.93 13.00 6.02
C LYS A 74 -6.17 12.30 7.14
N HIS A 75 -6.54 11.06 7.47
CA HIS A 75 -5.85 10.26 8.48
C HIS A 75 -4.38 10.00 8.10
N ALA A 76 -4.10 9.68 6.83
CA ALA A 76 -2.74 9.49 6.35
C ALA A 76 -1.89 10.78 6.52
N ILE A 77 -2.47 11.95 6.21
CA ILE A 77 -1.82 13.24 6.38
C ILE A 77 -1.54 13.53 7.86
N GLU A 78 -2.49 13.25 8.75
CA GLU A 78 -2.32 13.44 10.20
C GLU A 78 -1.18 12.59 10.74
N VAL A 79 -1.19 11.28 10.45
CA VAL A 79 -0.14 10.34 10.87
C VAL A 79 1.23 10.75 10.33
N TYR A 80 1.29 11.22 9.08
CA TYR A 80 2.52 11.71 8.47
C TYR A 80 3.04 12.98 9.19
N LYS A 81 2.17 13.98 9.44
CA LYS A 81 2.54 15.20 10.16
C LYS A 81 3.02 14.92 11.58
N ASP A 82 2.41 13.98 12.27
CA ASP A 82 2.83 13.60 13.62
C ASP A 82 4.20 12.92 13.60
N SER A 83 4.45 12.05 12.60
CA SER A 83 5.77 11.44 12.43
C SER A 83 6.88 12.48 12.16
N GLN A 84 6.55 13.57 11.44
CA GLN A 84 7.50 14.67 11.20
C GLN A 84 7.84 15.42 12.48
N LYS A 85 6.83 15.70 13.34
CA LYS A 85 7.09 16.35 14.65
C LYS A 85 8.01 15.53 15.54
N GLU A 86 7.92 14.20 15.44
CA GLU A 86 8.77 13.26 16.17
C GLU A 86 10.17 13.08 15.54
N GLY A 87 10.43 13.67 14.38
CA GLY A 87 11.66 13.48 13.61
C GLY A 87 11.80 12.08 13.01
N ASN A 88 10.66 11.43 12.80
CA ASN A 88 10.54 10.05 12.31
C ASN A 88 9.69 9.99 11.03
N ASP A 89 10.03 10.79 10.01
CA ASP A 89 9.26 10.92 8.78
C ASP A 89 9.16 9.60 8.02
N PHE A 90 8.02 9.34 7.38
CA PHE A 90 7.89 8.25 6.42
C PHE A 90 8.51 8.65 5.08
N ASP A 91 9.23 7.71 4.45
CA ASP A 91 9.73 7.87 3.08
C ASP A 91 8.61 7.67 2.05
N PHE A 92 7.63 6.80 2.38
CA PHE A 92 6.47 6.51 1.52
C PHE A 92 5.20 6.40 2.34
N VAL A 93 4.12 6.97 1.82
CA VAL A 93 2.76 6.90 2.36
C VAL A 93 1.82 6.38 1.27
N TYR A 94 1.26 5.21 1.47
CA TYR A 94 0.34 4.58 0.55
C TYR A 94 -1.08 4.62 1.11
N CYS A 95 -1.97 5.28 0.38
CA CYS A 95 -3.40 5.34 0.65
C CYS A 95 -4.10 4.28 -0.19
N VAL A 96 -4.54 3.18 0.43
CA VAL A 96 -5.14 2.01 -0.25
C VAL A 96 -6.65 2.08 -0.09
N PHE A 97 -7.38 2.28 -1.19
CA PHE A 97 -8.84 2.40 -1.19
C PHE A 97 -9.46 1.96 -2.51
N ASP A 98 -10.72 1.59 -2.45
CA ASP A 98 -11.49 1.11 -3.58
C ASP A 98 -12.25 2.27 -4.26
N LYS A 99 -12.59 2.08 -5.53
CA LYS A 99 -13.44 3.06 -6.19
C LYS A 99 -14.88 2.94 -5.72
N ASP A 100 -15.38 1.72 -5.59
CA ASP A 100 -16.79 1.41 -5.29
C ASP A 100 -17.74 2.55 -5.74
N ASP A 101 -18.90 2.74 -5.10
CA ASP A 101 -19.83 3.83 -5.38
C ASP A 101 -19.54 5.12 -4.55
N HIS A 102 -18.28 5.30 -4.10
CA HIS A 102 -17.90 6.46 -3.28
C HIS A 102 -17.84 7.76 -4.10
N ALA A 103 -18.75 8.68 -3.78
CA ALA A 103 -18.81 10.00 -4.41
C ALA A 103 -17.48 10.79 -4.27
N ASN A 104 -16.75 10.56 -3.17
CA ASN A 104 -15.51 11.28 -2.82
C ASN A 104 -14.24 10.65 -3.40
N TYR A 105 -14.32 9.57 -4.18
CA TYR A 105 -13.15 8.88 -4.75
C TYR A 105 -12.22 9.81 -5.54
N LYS A 106 -12.78 10.56 -6.50
CA LYS A 106 -11.98 11.52 -7.32
C LYS A 106 -11.41 12.64 -6.47
N GLN A 107 -12.16 13.09 -5.46
CA GLN A 107 -11.70 14.14 -4.55
C GLN A 107 -10.53 13.66 -3.70
N ALA A 108 -10.56 12.42 -3.20
CA ALA A 108 -9.46 11.82 -2.45
C ALA A 108 -8.17 11.73 -3.29
N ILE A 109 -8.27 11.30 -4.55
CA ILE A 109 -7.12 11.28 -5.46
C ILE A 109 -6.57 12.70 -5.67
N ASN A 110 -7.44 13.68 -5.94
CA ASN A 110 -7.03 15.06 -6.14
C ASN A 110 -6.37 15.67 -4.90
N GLU A 111 -6.83 15.30 -3.70
CA GLU A 111 -6.22 15.74 -2.45
C GLU A 111 -4.80 15.20 -2.30
N ILE A 112 -4.57 13.92 -2.61
CA ILE A 112 -3.22 13.33 -2.63
C ILE A 112 -2.31 14.07 -3.65
N LEU A 113 -2.83 14.39 -4.83
CA LEU A 113 -2.06 15.10 -5.87
C LEU A 113 -1.73 16.55 -5.51
N LYS A 114 -2.51 17.20 -4.64
CA LYS A 114 -2.24 18.55 -4.13
C LYS A 114 -1.14 18.60 -3.06
N ILE A 115 -0.82 17.46 -2.44
CA ILE A 115 0.25 17.40 -1.45
C ILE A 115 1.56 17.69 -2.15
N ASN A 116 2.29 18.74 -1.72
CA ASN A 116 3.55 19.18 -2.33
C ASN A 116 4.70 18.15 -2.24
N ASN A 117 4.42 16.94 -1.80
CA ASN A 117 5.38 15.87 -1.67
C ASN A 117 4.90 14.62 -2.44
N MET A 118 4.74 14.78 -3.76
CA MET A 118 4.26 13.72 -4.66
C MET A 118 5.15 12.47 -4.68
N GLU A 119 6.40 12.57 -4.24
CA GLU A 119 7.29 11.42 -4.13
C GLU A 119 7.00 10.56 -2.90
N VAL A 120 6.34 11.14 -1.88
CA VAL A 120 6.01 10.45 -0.63
C VAL A 120 4.60 9.86 -0.66
N PHE A 121 3.60 10.60 -1.14
CA PHE A 121 2.20 10.18 -1.09
C PHE A 121 1.74 9.50 -2.38
N HIS A 122 1.15 8.31 -2.26
CA HIS A 122 0.68 7.51 -3.39
C HIS A 122 -0.74 7.00 -3.17
N ALA A 123 -1.62 7.23 -4.16
CA ALA A 123 -2.93 6.59 -4.20
C ALA A 123 -2.81 5.18 -4.79
N ILE A 124 -3.22 4.19 -4.03
CA ILE A 124 -3.26 2.78 -4.42
C ILE A 124 -4.72 2.36 -4.52
N THR A 125 -5.25 2.45 -5.71
CA THR A 125 -6.67 2.25 -5.95
C THR A 125 -6.96 0.93 -6.61
N SER A 126 -8.14 0.34 -6.33
CA SER A 126 -8.68 -0.79 -7.06
C SER A 126 -10.09 -0.47 -7.60
N VAL A 127 -10.38 -0.94 -8.78
CA VAL A 127 -11.66 -0.75 -9.45
C VAL A 127 -12.15 -2.11 -9.97
N PRO A 128 -13.27 -2.61 -9.48
CA PRO A 128 -14.16 -1.97 -8.50
C PRO A 128 -13.66 -2.07 -7.06
N CYS A 129 -12.92 -3.12 -6.65
CA CYS A 129 -12.52 -3.39 -5.26
C CYS A 129 -11.20 -4.16 -5.17
N PHE A 130 -10.63 -4.25 -3.96
CA PHE A 130 -9.38 -4.94 -3.68
C PHE A 130 -9.39 -6.43 -4.11
N GLU A 131 -10.55 -7.09 -4.05
CA GLU A 131 -10.68 -8.48 -4.48
C GLU A 131 -10.39 -8.66 -5.97
N PHE A 132 -10.41 -7.60 -6.77
CA PHE A 132 -9.96 -7.66 -8.16
C PHE A 132 -8.46 -7.99 -8.25
N TRP A 133 -7.64 -7.41 -7.38
CA TRP A 133 -6.23 -7.80 -7.26
C TRP A 133 -6.07 -9.29 -6.93
N LEU A 134 -6.89 -9.82 -6.00
CA LEU A 134 -6.84 -11.24 -5.64
C LEU A 134 -7.25 -12.14 -6.81
N LEU A 135 -8.26 -11.74 -7.58
CA LEU A 135 -8.73 -12.47 -8.76
C LEU A 135 -7.62 -12.61 -9.82
N LEU A 136 -6.80 -11.57 -9.99
CA LEU A 136 -5.69 -11.58 -10.96
C LEU A 136 -4.61 -12.61 -10.66
N HIS A 137 -4.59 -13.21 -9.48
CA HIS A 137 -3.71 -14.36 -9.20
C HIS A 137 -4.12 -15.62 -9.97
N PHE A 138 -5.39 -15.72 -10.37
CA PHE A 138 -5.95 -16.92 -10.97
C PHE A 138 -6.35 -16.74 -12.44
N CYS A 139 -6.82 -15.55 -12.82
CA CYS A 139 -7.21 -15.29 -14.20
C CYS A 139 -6.86 -13.85 -14.64
N CYS A 140 -6.54 -13.71 -15.92
CA CYS A 140 -6.34 -12.42 -16.57
C CYS A 140 -7.68 -11.99 -17.20
N THR A 141 -8.31 -10.94 -16.66
CA THR A 141 -9.55 -10.41 -17.22
C THR A 141 -9.55 -8.89 -17.23
N ALA A 142 -9.77 -8.30 -18.41
CA ALA A 142 -9.99 -6.88 -18.60
C ALA A 142 -11.50 -6.56 -18.82
N LYS A 143 -12.37 -7.53 -18.57
CA LYS A 143 -13.82 -7.36 -18.71
C LYS A 143 -14.32 -6.45 -17.59
N PRO A 144 -15.07 -5.38 -17.90
CA PRO A 144 -15.62 -4.48 -16.89
C PRO A 144 -16.60 -5.20 -15.96
N PHE A 145 -16.50 -4.90 -14.67
CA PHE A 145 -17.45 -5.34 -13.65
C PHE A 145 -18.48 -4.24 -13.41
N ARG A 146 -19.76 -4.61 -13.43
CA ARG A 146 -20.88 -3.69 -13.25
C ARG A 146 -21.90 -4.29 -12.29
N SER A 147 -22.66 -3.43 -11.62
CA SER A 147 -23.80 -3.90 -10.80
C SER A 147 -24.84 -4.56 -11.68
N VAL A 148 -25.20 -5.80 -11.38
CA VAL A 148 -26.16 -6.61 -12.14
C VAL A 148 -27.00 -7.45 -11.19
N LYS A 149 -28.32 -7.46 -11.41
CA LYS A 149 -29.25 -8.32 -10.67
C LYS A 149 -29.17 -8.19 -9.14
N GLY A 150 -29.05 -6.95 -8.64
CA GLY A 150 -29.00 -6.67 -7.19
C GLY A 150 -27.64 -6.94 -6.53
N LYS A 151 -26.60 -7.29 -7.30
CA LYS A 151 -25.22 -7.39 -6.81
C LYS A 151 -24.38 -6.21 -7.28
N SER A 152 -23.61 -5.62 -6.38
CA SER A 152 -22.66 -4.58 -6.71
C SER A 152 -21.53 -5.09 -7.61
N ALA A 153 -20.76 -4.18 -8.23
CA ALA A 153 -19.60 -4.53 -9.02
C ALA A 153 -18.57 -5.32 -8.19
N GLY A 154 -18.32 -4.91 -6.94
CA GLY A 154 -17.43 -5.61 -6.02
C GLY A 154 -17.91 -7.02 -5.68
N GLU A 155 -19.21 -7.20 -5.45
CA GLU A 155 -19.82 -8.55 -5.22
C GLU A 155 -19.69 -9.45 -6.46
N GLN A 156 -19.73 -8.89 -7.67
CA GLN A 156 -19.47 -9.67 -8.90
C GLN A 156 -18.01 -10.18 -8.91
N VAL A 157 -17.04 -9.35 -8.52
CA VAL A 157 -15.63 -9.77 -8.40
C VAL A 157 -15.48 -10.89 -7.36
N VAL A 158 -16.12 -10.76 -6.20
CA VAL A 158 -16.11 -11.80 -5.16
C VAL A 158 -16.71 -13.12 -5.68
N CYS A 159 -17.81 -13.07 -6.43
CA CYS A 159 -18.40 -14.26 -7.04
C CYS A 159 -17.43 -14.92 -8.04
N GLU A 160 -16.71 -14.14 -8.84
CA GLU A 160 -15.69 -14.69 -9.76
C GLU A 160 -14.51 -15.30 -8.97
N LEU A 161 -14.02 -14.61 -7.93
CA LEU A 161 -12.95 -15.11 -7.07
C LEU A 161 -13.31 -16.43 -6.38
N GLN A 162 -14.56 -16.59 -5.96
CA GLN A 162 -15.06 -17.82 -5.32
C GLN A 162 -15.04 -19.05 -6.24
N LYS A 163 -14.90 -18.88 -7.56
CA LYS A 163 -14.68 -20.02 -8.47
C LYS A 163 -13.30 -20.65 -8.29
N TYR A 164 -12.32 -19.89 -7.79
CA TYR A 164 -10.95 -20.31 -7.54
C TYR A 164 -10.70 -20.58 -6.05
N ILE A 165 -11.29 -19.78 -5.18
CA ILE A 165 -11.23 -19.93 -3.71
C ILE A 165 -12.68 -20.14 -3.21
N SER A 166 -13.17 -21.37 -3.28
CA SER A 166 -14.60 -21.73 -3.08
C SER A 166 -15.22 -21.20 -1.78
N ARG A 167 -14.43 -20.98 -0.73
CA ARG A 167 -14.88 -20.48 0.60
C ARG A 167 -14.38 -19.08 0.91
N TYR A 168 -13.93 -18.33 -0.09
CA TYR A 168 -13.44 -16.98 0.13
C TYR A 168 -14.49 -16.11 0.84
N LYS A 169 -14.03 -15.41 1.88
CA LYS A 169 -14.78 -14.37 2.58
C LYS A 169 -13.87 -13.18 2.82
N LYS A 170 -14.42 -11.96 2.73
CA LYS A 170 -13.69 -10.74 3.08
C LYS A 170 -13.11 -10.83 4.49
N GLY A 171 -11.84 -10.49 4.64
CA GLY A 171 -11.14 -10.56 5.92
C GLY A 171 -10.62 -11.94 6.32
N ASP A 172 -10.55 -12.89 5.38
CA ASP A 172 -9.88 -14.17 5.63
C ASP A 172 -8.38 -13.95 5.81
N LYS A 173 -7.84 -14.43 6.94
CA LYS A 173 -6.43 -14.31 7.30
C LYS A 173 -5.50 -15.09 6.37
N ASN A 174 -6.02 -16.09 5.69
CA ASN A 174 -5.25 -16.96 4.81
C ASN A 174 -5.20 -16.44 3.36
N THR A 175 -5.80 -15.29 3.07
CA THR A 175 -5.91 -14.76 1.70
C THR A 175 -4.57 -14.68 0.99
N PHE A 176 -3.52 -14.19 1.66
CA PHE A 176 -2.18 -14.12 1.08
C PHE A 176 -1.60 -15.51 0.83
N GLU A 177 -1.70 -16.44 1.78
CA GLU A 177 -1.22 -17.81 1.64
C GLU A 177 -1.87 -18.55 0.45
N LEU A 178 -3.17 -18.33 0.24
CA LEU A 178 -3.92 -18.93 -0.86
C LEU A 178 -3.56 -18.35 -2.24
N THR A 179 -2.93 -17.18 -2.28
CA THR A 179 -2.62 -16.44 -3.52
C THR A 179 -1.13 -16.34 -3.82
N LYS A 180 -0.25 -16.45 -2.83
CA LYS A 180 1.19 -16.14 -2.96
C LYS A 180 1.93 -16.92 -4.03
N SER A 181 1.57 -18.19 -4.28
CA SER A 181 2.17 -19.02 -5.33
C SER A 181 2.01 -18.42 -6.73
N ASN A 182 0.95 -17.65 -6.95
CA ASN A 182 0.61 -17.02 -8.23
C ASN A 182 0.93 -15.51 -8.25
N LEU A 183 1.68 -15.00 -7.27
CA LEU A 183 1.95 -13.57 -7.14
C LEU A 183 2.62 -12.96 -8.39
N ASN A 184 3.59 -13.66 -8.96
CA ASN A 184 4.26 -13.20 -10.18
C ASN A 184 3.29 -13.14 -11.38
N GLN A 185 2.33 -14.03 -11.44
CA GLN A 185 1.28 -14.03 -12.45
C GLN A 185 0.31 -12.86 -12.24
N ALA A 186 -0.10 -12.62 -10.99
CA ALA A 186 -0.95 -11.47 -10.65
C ALA A 186 -0.30 -10.14 -11.06
N ILE A 187 1.00 -9.98 -10.83
CA ILE A 187 1.77 -8.78 -11.25
C ILE A 187 1.68 -8.60 -12.77
N LYS A 188 1.91 -9.67 -13.56
CA LYS A 188 1.81 -9.61 -15.03
C LYS A 188 0.39 -9.26 -15.49
N HIS A 189 -0.60 -9.94 -14.92
CA HIS A 189 -2.01 -9.72 -15.26
C HIS A 189 -2.46 -8.29 -14.93
N ALA A 190 -2.10 -7.78 -13.75
CA ALA A 190 -2.46 -6.42 -13.35
C ALA A 190 -1.86 -5.35 -14.28
N LYS A 191 -0.59 -5.51 -14.66
CA LYS A 191 0.06 -4.60 -15.62
C LYS A 191 -0.66 -4.63 -16.96
N TYR A 192 -0.93 -5.82 -17.48
CA TYR A 192 -1.65 -5.99 -18.74
C TYR A 192 -3.03 -5.34 -18.68
N VAL A 193 -3.83 -5.64 -17.66
CA VAL A 193 -5.18 -5.09 -17.51
C VAL A 193 -5.17 -3.57 -17.36
N ASN A 194 -4.25 -3.01 -16.58
CA ASN A 194 -4.12 -1.56 -16.42
C ASN A 194 -3.79 -0.87 -17.75
N GLU A 195 -2.93 -1.47 -18.59
CA GLU A 195 -2.61 -0.96 -19.92
C GLU A 195 -3.82 -1.03 -20.87
N GLU A 196 -4.54 -2.16 -20.88
CA GLU A 196 -5.74 -2.33 -21.69
C GLU A 196 -6.83 -1.32 -21.31
N SER A 197 -7.09 -1.18 -19.99
CA SER A 197 -8.07 -0.19 -19.50
C SER A 197 -7.71 1.24 -19.89
N LYS A 198 -6.42 1.58 -19.84
CA LYS A 198 -5.91 2.89 -20.28
C LYS A 198 -6.13 3.11 -21.77
N LYS A 199 -5.86 2.10 -22.61
CA LYS A 199 -6.06 2.19 -24.08
C LYS A 199 -7.50 2.47 -24.46
N VAL A 200 -8.44 1.89 -23.75
CA VAL A 200 -9.89 2.10 -24.01
C VAL A 200 -10.50 3.25 -23.20
N GLY A 201 -9.67 4.00 -22.46
CA GLY A 201 -10.12 5.21 -21.74
C GLY A 201 -11.01 4.92 -20.53
N THR A 202 -10.87 3.73 -19.91
CA THR A 202 -11.62 3.35 -18.71
C THR A 202 -10.66 3.06 -17.54
N ASP A 203 -11.19 3.06 -16.32
CA ASP A 203 -10.50 2.57 -15.15
C ASP A 203 -11.12 1.25 -14.60
N ASN A 204 -12.16 0.73 -15.25
CA ASN A 204 -12.85 -0.48 -14.83
C ASN A 204 -12.65 -1.62 -15.84
N PRO A 205 -11.94 -2.70 -15.43
CA PRO A 205 -11.29 -2.89 -14.15
C PRO A 205 -9.84 -2.37 -14.14
N SER A 206 -9.34 -2.04 -12.97
CA SER A 206 -7.92 -1.73 -12.78
C SER A 206 -7.49 -1.91 -11.33
N THR A 207 -6.19 -2.08 -11.07
CA THR A 207 -5.65 -2.07 -9.71
C THR A 207 -4.23 -1.54 -9.67
N ARG A 208 -3.97 -0.58 -8.78
CA ARG A 208 -2.63 -0.08 -8.49
C ARG A 208 -1.93 -0.82 -7.35
N VAL A 209 -2.59 -1.84 -6.78
CA VAL A 209 -1.98 -2.69 -5.74
C VAL A 209 -0.68 -3.31 -6.23
N VAL A 210 -0.58 -3.63 -7.52
CA VAL A 210 0.66 -4.12 -8.14
C VAL A 210 1.85 -3.19 -7.89
N ASN A 211 1.66 -1.86 -7.95
CA ASN A 211 2.74 -0.89 -7.74
C ASN A 211 3.26 -0.93 -6.29
N LEU A 212 2.33 -1.03 -5.31
CA LEU A 212 2.69 -1.16 -3.90
C LEU A 212 3.40 -2.49 -3.63
N VAL A 213 2.86 -3.59 -4.15
CA VAL A 213 3.45 -4.93 -3.99
C VAL A 213 4.87 -4.98 -4.56
N GLU A 214 5.09 -4.52 -5.78
CA GLU A 214 6.43 -4.48 -6.39
C GLU A 214 7.39 -3.59 -5.60
N LYS A 215 6.92 -2.45 -5.11
CA LYS A 215 7.73 -1.55 -4.28
C LYS A 215 8.12 -2.22 -2.96
N LEU A 216 7.18 -2.86 -2.27
CA LEU A 216 7.47 -3.60 -1.04
C LEU A 216 8.46 -4.74 -1.28
N ILE A 217 8.27 -5.54 -2.33
CA ILE A 217 9.19 -6.62 -2.70
C ILE A 217 10.59 -6.09 -3.03
N SER A 218 10.70 -4.88 -3.59
CA SER A 218 12.02 -4.26 -3.88
C SER A 218 12.85 -3.96 -2.64
N PHE A 219 12.24 -3.90 -1.46
CA PHE A 219 12.92 -3.73 -0.18
C PHE A 219 13.38 -5.06 0.45
N SER A 220 12.99 -6.21 -0.15
CA SER A 220 13.33 -7.51 0.38
C SER A 220 14.82 -7.82 0.24
N PRO A 221 15.47 -8.32 1.29
CA PRO A 221 16.85 -8.82 1.19
C PRO A 221 16.95 -10.05 0.28
N LEU A 222 15.87 -10.83 0.12
CA LEU A 222 15.85 -12.05 -0.69
C LEU A 222 16.09 -11.80 -2.18
N LYS A 223 15.83 -10.58 -2.69
CA LYS A 223 16.13 -10.21 -4.09
C LYS A 223 17.62 -9.93 -4.35
N LYS A 224 18.40 -9.62 -3.33
CA LYS A 224 19.83 -9.33 -3.49
C LYS A 224 20.66 -10.59 -3.69
N GLU A 225 20.18 -11.73 -3.21
CA GLU A 225 20.85 -13.02 -3.30
C GLU A 225 20.64 -13.74 -4.65
N SER A 226 19.63 -13.34 -5.44
CA SER A 226 19.33 -13.95 -6.76
C SER A 226 20.00 -13.22 -7.94
N SER A 227 20.82 -12.20 -7.69
CA SER A 227 21.50 -11.40 -8.73
C SER A 227 23.02 -11.54 -8.67
N THR A 228 23.54 -12.54 -7.93
CA THR A 228 24.93 -12.97 -7.85
C THR A 228 25.04 -14.37 -8.41
#